data_3845de42375f4a3668cceb274c8f3b93
#
_entry.id   3845de42375f4a3668cceb274c8f3b93
#
_cell.length_a   1.000
_cell.length_b   1.000
_cell.length_c   1.000
_cell.angle_alpha   90.00
_cell.angle_beta   90.00
_cell.angle_gamma   90.00
#
_symmetry.space_group_name_H-M   'P 1'
#
loop_
_entity.id
_entity.type
_entity.pdbx_description
1 polymer ?
#
loop_
_entity_poly.entity_id
_entity_poly.type
_entity_poly.pdbx_seq_one_letter_code
_entity_poly.pdbx_strand_id
1 'polypeptide(L)'
;CVNINVWHFEFGAELILPVLLLLFGISLVIDALRRPRRSQTSVHCPRGHRKSTQHKRIDGEHFECDASFCEDIQHITMPLLRSGKAAVSFGELTLDLSDVEEVAEECALKLSCSFGEMTVKVPKKYRVVTRGNNFFAGTTIRGECDEETIGTIYADASCSFGEISIRYI
;
A
#
# COMPACT_ATOMS: atom_id res chain seq x y z
N CYS A 1 0.30 29.50 -57.09
CA CYS A 1 -0.71 28.87 -56.21
C CYS A 1 -0.08 27.64 -55.56
N VAL A 2 0.38 27.80 -54.34
CA VAL A 2 0.96 26.69 -53.56
C VAL A 2 -0.17 26.06 -52.73
N ASN A 3 -0.49 24.84 -53.07
CA ASN A 3 -1.52 24.04 -52.37
C ASN A 3 -0.88 23.42 -51.13
N ILE A 4 -1.12 24.02 -49.97
CA ILE A 4 -0.68 23.48 -48.70
C ILE A 4 -1.73 22.43 -48.30
N ASN A 5 -1.45 21.15 -48.58
CA ASN A 5 -2.18 20.04 -47.99
C ASN A 5 -1.93 20.00 -46.49
N VAL A 6 -2.85 20.57 -45.74
CA VAL A 6 -2.92 20.38 -44.27
C VAL A 6 -3.32 18.91 -44.05
N TRP A 7 -2.37 18.12 -43.64
CA TRP A 7 -2.63 16.77 -43.14
C TRP A 7 -3.50 16.90 -41.89
N HIS A 8 -4.82 16.76 -42.08
CA HIS A 8 -5.72 16.47 -41.00
C HIS A 8 -5.38 15.06 -40.49
N PHE A 9 -4.54 14.99 -39.47
CA PHE A 9 -4.37 13.79 -38.68
C PHE A 9 -5.63 13.67 -37.84
N GLU A 10 -6.62 12.94 -38.35
CA GLU A 10 -7.71 12.45 -37.51
C GLU A 10 -7.11 11.45 -36.55
N PHE A 11 -6.72 11.92 -35.38
CA PHE A 11 -6.42 11.05 -34.25
C PHE A 11 -7.73 10.40 -33.81
N GLY A 12 -8.10 9.32 -34.50
CA GLY A 12 -9.23 8.50 -34.15
C GLY A 12 -9.06 7.99 -32.71
N ALA A 13 -10.16 7.91 -32.00
CA ALA A 13 -10.24 7.42 -30.62
C ALA A 13 -9.53 6.05 -30.43
N GLU A 14 -9.29 5.32 -31.52
CA GLU A 14 -8.57 4.04 -31.54
C GLU A 14 -7.07 4.16 -31.17
N LEU A 15 -6.44 5.30 -31.35
CA LEU A 15 -5.02 5.51 -30.99
C LEU A 15 -4.84 6.00 -29.53
N ILE A 16 -5.90 6.52 -28.91
CA ILE A 16 -5.84 7.03 -27.54
C ILE A 16 -5.52 5.91 -26.56
N LEU A 17 -6.12 4.76 -26.74
CA LEU A 17 -5.98 3.60 -25.86
C LEU A 17 -4.54 3.04 -25.85
N PRO A 18 -3.89 2.75 -27.01
CA PRO A 18 -2.50 2.29 -27.01
C PRO A 18 -1.50 3.36 -26.51
N VAL A 19 -1.75 4.64 -26.77
CA VAL A 19 -0.88 5.73 -26.27
C VAL A 19 -1.00 5.84 -24.75
N LEU A 20 -2.21 5.76 -24.18
CA LEU A 20 -2.43 5.73 -22.74
C LEU A 20 -1.74 4.52 -22.08
N LEU A 21 -1.81 3.36 -22.73
CA LEU A 21 -1.20 2.12 -22.24
C LEU A 21 0.33 2.24 -22.25
N LEU A 22 0.89 2.87 -23.29
CA LEU A 22 2.32 3.12 -23.40
C LEU A 22 2.80 4.13 -22.36
N LEU A 23 2.08 5.23 -22.14
CA LEU A 23 2.39 6.22 -21.10
C LEU A 23 2.28 5.62 -19.70
N PHE A 24 1.28 4.76 -19.48
CA PHE A 24 1.13 4.04 -18.22
C PHE A 24 2.29 3.08 -17.98
N GLY A 25 2.71 2.31 -19.00
CA GLY A 25 3.87 1.43 -18.93
C GLY A 25 5.18 2.20 -18.63
N ILE A 26 5.39 3.33 -19.27
CA ILE A 26 6.55 4.20 -19.01
C ILE A 26 6.49 4.76 -17.57
N SER A 27 5.33 5.16 -17.08
CA SER A 27 5.16 5.64 -15.71
C SER A 27 5.55 4.59 -14.67
N LEU A 28 5.15 3.33 -14.86
CA LEU A 28 5.52 2.22 -13.99
C LEU A 28 7.04 1.97 -13.99
N VAL A 29 7.68 2.05 -15.17
CA VAL A 29 9.14 1.88 -15.29
C VAL A 29 9.88 3.02 -14.60
N ILE A 30 9.43 4.26 -14.75
CA ILE A 30 10.04 5.42 -14.10
C ILE A 30 9.88 5.32 -12.57
N ASP A 31 8.73 4.87 -12.08
CA ASP A 31 8.52 4.68 -10.65
C ASP A 31 9.40 3.56 -10.06
N ALA A 32 9.57 2.47 -10.80
CA ALA A 32 10.49 1.39 -10.46
C ALA A 32 11.97 1.84 -10.41
N LEU A 33 12.37 2.75 -11.30
CA LEU A 33 13.73 3.29 -11.36
C LEU A 33 14.00 4.39 -10.32
N ARG A 34 12.97 5.11 -9.88
CA ARG A 34 13.08 6.18 -8.87
C ARG A 34 13.14 5.68 -7.43
N ARG A 35 12.83 4.41 -7.19
CA ARG A 35 12.99 3.83 -5.86
C ARG A 35 14.48 3.72 -5.53
N PRO A 36 15.02 4.47 -4.55
CA PRO A 36 16.41 4.35 -4.16
C PRO A 36 16.65 2.92 -3.67
N ARG A 37 17.62 2.24 -4.28
CA ARG A 37 18.14 0.95 -3.80
C ARG A 37 18.69 1.13 -2.39
N ARG A 38 17.86 0.96 -1.37
CA ARG A 38 18.34 0.79 -0.01
C ARG A 38 18.53 -0.70 0.25
N SER A 39 19.77 -0.99 0.49
CA SER A 39 20.42 -2.20 1.01
C SER A 39 19.50 -3.36 1.42
N GLN A 40 19.64 -4.46 0.67
CA GLN A 40 19.02 -5.75 0.95
C GLN A 40 19.65 -6.40 2.17
N THR A 41 18.85 -6.75 3.15
CA THR A 41 19.17 -7.84 4.07
C THR A 41 18.10 -8.90 3.87
N SER A 42 18.43 -9.93 3.11
CA SER A 42 17.54 -11.02 2.77
C SER A 42 17.41 -11.98 3.96
N VAL A 43 16.20 -12.11 4.50
CA VAL A 43 15.84 -13.24 5.35
C VAL A 43 15.21 -14.31 4.46
N HIS A 44 15.85 -15.47 4.43
CA HIS A 44 15.54 -16.61 3.58
C HIS A 44 14.32 -17.36 4.13
N CYS A 45 13.21 -17.39 3.41
CA CYS A 45 12.08 -18.29 3.64
C CYS A 45 12.12 -19.46 2.67
N PRO A 46 12.05 -20.73 3.13
CA PRO A 46 12.01 -21.89 2.26
C PRO A 46 10.57 -22.27 1.91
N ARG A 47 10.24 -22.27 0.67
CA ARG A 47 9.28 -23.03 -0.14
C ARG A 47 8.32 -22.23 -1.00
N GLY A 48 8.45 -22.44 -2.32
CA GLY A 48 7.39 -22.34 -3.33
C GLY A 48 7.51 -21.18 -4.30
N HIS A 49 8.19 -21.43 -5.38
CA HIS A 49 8.10 -20.82 -6.71
C HIS A 49 7.09 -19.67 -6.91
N ARG A 50 7.53 -18.46 -6.59
CA ARG A 50 7.25 -17.22 -7.32
C ARG A 50 8.19 -16.16 -6.73
N LYS A 51 8.90 -15.42 -7.59
CA LYS A 51 9.74 -14.30 -7.17
C LYS A 51 8.81 -13.17 -6.70
N SER A 52 8.30 -13.30 -5.49
CA SER A 52 7.63 -12.23 -4.76
C SER A 52 8.70 -11.43 -4.04
N THR A 53 8.71 -10.14 -4.21
CA THR A 53 9.63 -9.28 -3.46
C THR A 53 8.89 -8.84 -2.20
N GLN A 54 9.22 -9.47 -1.09
CA GLN A 54 8.77 -9.09 0.24
C GLN A 54 9.92 -8.40 0.95
N HIS A 55 9.64 -7.27 1.54
CA HIS A 55 10.59 -6.58 2.39
C HIS A 55 9.90 -6.18 3.69
N LYS A 56 10.35 -6.76 4.80
CA LYS A 56 9.92 -6.38 6.15
C LYS A 56 11.11 -5.86 6.91
N ARG A 57 11.00 -4.67 7.45
CA ARG A 57 12.00 -4.07 8.32
C ARG A 57 11.31 -3.59 9.59
N ILE A 58 11.84 -3.98 10.73
CA ILE A 58 11.44 -3.49 12.05
C ILE A 58 12.66 -2.79 12.63
N ASP A 59 12.50 -1.54 13.03
CA ASP A 59 13.56 -0.71 13.56
C ASP A 59 13.03 0.02 14.82
N GLY A 60 13.23 -0.63 15.98
CA GLY A 60 12.77 -0.11 17.26
C GLY A 60 11.25 0.08 17.32
N GLU A 61 10.79 1.33 17.15
CA GLU A 61 9.39 1.75 17.24
C GLU A 61 8.71 1.90 15.86
N HIS A 62 9.42 1.51 14.78
CA HIS A 62 8.96 1.69 13.40
C HIS A 62 8.99 0.38 12.62
N PHE A 63 8.00 0.17 11.76
CA PHE A 63 8.06 -0.93 10.80
C PHE A 63 7.86 -0.44 9.36
N GLU A 64 8.44 -1.17 8.41
CA GLU A 64 8.23 -0.99 6.98
C GLU A 64 8.02 -2.35 6.33
N CYS A 65 6.91 -2.51 5.62
CA CYS A 65 6.54 -3.72 4.90
C CYS A 65 6.18 -3.38 3.46
N ASP A 66 6.84 -4.02 2.52
CA ASP A 66 6.53 -3.90 1.09
C ASP A 66 6.20 -5.28 0.52
N ALA A 67 5.06 -5.42 -0.13
CA ALA A 67 4.63 -6.62 -0.81
C ALA A 67 4.40 -6.34 -2.29
N SER A 68 4.93 -7.19 -3.17
CA SER A 68 4.73 -7.08 -4.61
C SER A 68 4.52 -8.45 -5.23
N PHE A 69 3.43 -8.63 -5.97
CA PHE A 69 3.06 -9.85 -6.67
C PHE A 69 2.90 -11.09 -5.76
N CYS A 70 2.39 -10.90 -4.53
CA CYS A 70 2.19 -11.98 -3.57
C CYS A 70 0.96 -11.74 -2.70
N GLU A 71 0.51 -12.84 -2.10
CA GLU A 71 -0.37 -12.84 -0.94
C GLU A 71 0.51 -13.05 0.29
N ASP A 72 0.41 -12.18 1.27
CA ASP A 72 1.24 -12.25 2.46
C ASP A 72 0.51 -11.83 3.73
N ILE A 73 0.88 -12.48 4.84
CA ILE A 73 0.37 -12.15 6.17
C ILE A 73 1.56 -11.77 7.03
N GLN A 74 1.60 -10.51 7.44
CA GLN A 74 2.67 -9.99 8.28
C GLN A 74 2.18 -9.73 9.70
N HIS A 75 2.69 -10.51 10.64
CA HIS A 75 2.50 -10.26 12.06
C HIS A 75 3.55 -9.26 12.54
N ILE A 76 3.10 -8.16 13.13
CA ILE A 76 3.96 -7.12 13.68
C ILE A 76 3.98 -7.28 15.20
N THR A 77 5.12 -7.73 15.70
CA THR A 77 5.38 -7.87 17.12
C THR A 77 6.37 -6.81 17.56
N MET A 78 5.93 -5.89 18.38
CA MET A 78 6.80 -4.83 18.91
C MET A 78 6.24 -4.28 20.23
N PRO A 79 7.11 -3.85 21.16
CA PRO A 79 6.68 -3.31 22.44
C PRO A 79 5.98 -1.96 22.31
N LEU A 80 6.45 -1.11 21.40
CA LEU A 80 5.88 0.22 21.18
C LEU A 80 5.84 0.51 19.67
N LEU A 81 4.65 0.85 19.17
CA LEU A 81 4.45 1.28 17.80
C LEU A 81 4.27 2.79 17.73
N ARG A 82 5.22 3.49 17.09
CA ARG A 82 5.15 4.94 16.83
C ARG A 82 4.78 5.25 15.39
N SER A 83 5.34 4.48 14.46
CA SER A 83 4.95 4.62 13.07
C SER A 83 5.11 3.32 12.28
N GLY A 84 4.33 3.20 11.21
CA GLY A 84 4.43 2.08 10.30
C GLY A 84 4.20 2.51 8.86
N LYS A 85 4.80 1.76 7.93
CA LYS A 85 4.57 1.92 6.52
C LYS A 85 4.34 0.56 5.90
N ALA A 86 3.22 0.43 5.19
CA ALA A 86 2.91 -0.76 4.42
C ALA A 86 2.56 -0.39 2.98
N ALA A 87 3.16 -1.08 2.02
CA ALA A 87 2.88 -0.86 0.61
C ALA A 87 2.63 -2.16 -0.12
N VAL A 88 1.56 -2.19 -0.91
CA VAL A 88 1.21 -3.28 -1.83
C VAL A 88 1.19 -2.75 -3.24
N SER A 89 1.94 -3.38 -4.13
CA SER A 89 1.91 -3.00 -5.54
C SER A 89 0.91 -3.85 -6.32
N PHE A 90 0.99 -5.18 -6.23
CA PHE A 90 0.05 -6.12 -6.83
C PHE A 90 -0.10 -7.32 -5.89
N GLY A 91 -1.32 -7.63 -5.45
CA GLY A 91 -1.59 -8.78 -4.59
C GLY A 91 -2.39 -8.43 -3.36
N GLU A 92 -2.22 -9.25 -2.31
CA GLU A 92 -2.91 -9.09 -1.04
C GLU A 92 -1.90 -9.03 0.11
N LEU A 93 -2.10 -8.09 1.03
CA LEU A 93 -1.32 -8.00 2.25
C LEU A 93 -2.24 -7.93 3.46
N THR A 94 -2.13 -8.89 4.36
CA THR A 94 -2.75 -8.81 5.68
C THR A 94 -1.69 -8.38 6.70
N LEU A 95 -1.90 -7.23 7.32
CA LEU A 95 -1.08 -6.70 8.38
C LEU A 95 -1.77 -6.95 9.72
N ASP A 96 -1.16 -7.73 10.59
CA ASP A 96 -1.71 -8.08 11.90
C ASP A 96 -0.94 -7.35 13.01
N LEU A 97 -1.65 -6.46 13.71
CA LEU A 97 -1.10 -5.65 14.81
C LEU A 97 -1.55 -6.19 16.19
N SER A 98 -2.05 -7.43 16.26
CA SER A 98 -2.51 -8.04 17.53
C SER A 98 -1.43 -8.07 18.60
N ASP A 99 -0.18 -8.32 18.17
CA ASP A 99 0.98 -8.52 19.06
C ASP A 99 1.72 -7.22 19.36
N VAL A 100 1.13 -6.06 19.04
CA VAL A 100 1.64 -4.75 19.46
C VAL A 100 1.19 -4.48 20.89
N GLU A 101 2.14 -4.34 21.82
CA GLU A 101 1.85 -4.12 23.22
C GLU A 101 1.29 -2.75 23.48
N GLU A 102 1.97 -1.72 22.98
CA GLU A 102 1.58 -0.31 23.12
C GLU A 102 1.67 0.45 21.80
N VAL A 103 0.85 1.49 21.70
CA VAL A 103 0.87 2.45 20.59
C VAL A 103 1.16 3.83 21.15
N ALA A 104 2.09 4.56 20.54
CA ALA A 104 2.39 5.92 20.93
C ALA A 104 1.16 6.83 20.82
N GLU A 105 1.09 7.92 21.58
CA GLU A 105 -0.03 8.87 21.59
C GLU A 105 -0.39 9.37 20.18
N GLU A 106 0.62 9.56 19.32
CA GLU A 106 0.48 9.90 17.91
C GLU A 106 1.13 8.84 17.04
N CYS A 107 0.46 7.72 16.85
CA CYS A 107 0.92 6.67 15.94
C CYS A 107 0.47 6.95 14.51
N ALA A 108 1.42 7.02 13.58
CA ALA A 108 1.14 7.26 12.17
C ALA A 108 1.36 5.99 11.33
N LEU A 109 0.32 5.49 10.69
CA LEU A 109 0.40 4.39 9.72
C LEU A 109 0.22 4.93 8.30
N LYS A 110 1.20 4.71 7.43
CA LYS A 110 1.10 4.98 6.00
C LYS A 110 0.80 3.70 5.24
N LEU A 111 -0.39 3.65 4.66
CA LEU A 111 -0.90 2.48 3.93
C LEU A 111 -1.02 2.84 2.46
N SER A 112 -0.33 2.12 1.57
CA SER A 112 -0.34 2.37 0.14
C SER A 112 -0.68 1.11 -0.62
N CYS A 113 -1.77 1.13 -1.39
CA CYS A 113 -2.17 0.02 -2.25
C CYS A 113 -2.31 0.51 -3.69
N SER A 114 -1.56 -0.10 -4.62
CA SER A 114 -1.66 0.27 -6.04
C SER A 114 -2.70 -0.58 -6.77
N PHE A 115 -2.55 -1.90 -6.74
CA PHE A 115 -3.49 -2.86 -7.31
C PHE A 115 -3.62 -4.06 -6.38
N GLY A 116 -4.78 -4.24 -5.74
CA GLY A 116 -5.01 -5.37 -4.87
C GLY A 116 -5.76 -5.02 -3.59
N GLU A 117 -5.55 -5.82 -2.55
CA GLU A 117 -6.22 -5.66 -1.27
C GLU A 117 -5.19 -5.54 -0.13
N MET A 118 -5.46 -4.64 0.80
CA MET A 118 -4.71 -4.54 2.05
C MET A 118 -5.68 -4.66 3.22
N THR A 119 -5.49 -5.67 4.06
CA THR A 119 -6.25 -5.83 5.30
C THR A 119 -5.36 -5.52 6.49
N VAL A 120 -5.78 -4.58 7.34
CA VAL A 120 -5.09 -4.22 8.58
C VAL A 120 -5.95 -4.65 9.76
N LYS A 121 -5.45 -5.58 10.57
CA LYS A 121 -6.10 -6.02 11.80
C LYS A 121 -5.58 -5.21 12.98
N VAL A 122 -6.50 -4.57 13.70
CA VAL A 122 -6.19 -3.68 14.81
C VAL A 122 -6.93 -4.14 16.06
N PRO A 123 -6.26 -4.24 17.22
CA PRO A 123 -6.95 -4.51 18.50
C PRO A 123 -7.98 -3.42 18.84
N LYS A 124 -9.14 -3.82 19.37
CA LYS A 124 -10.25 -2.90 19.72
C LYS A 124 -9.87 -1.83 20.73
N LYS A 125 -8.85 -2.07 21.53
CA LYS A 125 -8.31 -1.11 22.51
C LYS A 125 -7.75 0.17 21.88
N TYR A 126 -7.54 0.20 20.56
CA TYR A 126 -7.03 1.37 19.84
C TYR A 126 -8.09 1.97 18.91
N ARG A 127 -8.16 3.26 18.88
CA ARG A 127 -9.02 3.98 17.94
C ARG A 127 -8.27 4.22 16.63
N VAL A 128 -8.90 3.95 15.49
CA VAL A 128 -8.32 4.24 14.18
C VAL A 128 -9.01 5.45 13.56
N VAL A 129 -8.22 6.43 13.15
CA VAL A 129 -8.66 7.60 12.38
C VAL A 129 -8.03 7.53 11.01
N THR A 130 -8.85 7.33 9.98
CA THR A 130 -8.38 7.25 8.60
C THR A 130 -8.36 8.60 7.93
N ARG A 131 -7.27 8.88 7.21
CA ARG A 131 -7.13 9.99 6.27
C ARG A 131 -6.57 9.42 4.96
N GLY A 132 -6.86 10.02 3.84
CA GLY A 132 -6.22 9.61 2.58
C GLY A 132 -7.04 9.96 1.35
N ASN A 133 -6.39 9.80 0.21
CA ASN A 133 -6.97 10.00 -1.11
C ASN A 133 -7.12 8.65 -1.81
N ASN A 134 -8.35 8.30 -2.14
CA ASN A 134 -8.66 7.10 -2.88
C ASN A 134 -9.01 7.47 -4.32
N PHE A 135 -8.38 6.79 -5.27
CA PHE A 135 -8.63 6.96 -6.70
C PHE A 135 -9.14 5.60 -7.24
N PHE A 136 -10.41 5.50 -7.61
CA PHE A 136 -11.07 4.23 -7.99
C PHE A 136 -10.96 3.10 -6.95
N ALA A 137 -10.94 3.45 -5.67
CA ALA A 137 -10.69 2.52 -4.58
C ALA A 137 -11.48 2.89 -3.33
N GLY A 138 -11.62 1.95 -2.40
CA GLY A 138 -12.30 2.13 -1.12
C GLY A 138 -11.37 1.96 0.08
N THR A 139 -11.66 2.70 1.15
CA THR A 139 -11.14 2.40 2.48
C THR A 139 -12.33 2.08 3.36
N THR A 140 -12.34 0.86 3.90
CA THR A 140 -13.44 0.35 4.72
C THR A 140 -12.94 0.04 6.14
N ILE A 141 -13.70 0.49 7.16
CA ILE A 141 -13.45 0.10 8.55
C ILE A 141 -14.54 -0.89 8.94
N ARG A 142 -14.16 -2.08 9.41
CA ARG A 142 -15.07 -3.14 9.84
C ARG A 142 -14.92 -3.42 11.33
N GLY A 143 -16.03 -3.45 12.02
CA GLY A 143 -16.09 -3.59 13.47
C GLY A 143 -16.06 -2.24 14.18
N GLU A 144 -16.04 -2.27 15.50
CA GLU A 144 -16.07 -1.10 16.37
C GLU A 144 -14.92 -1.21 17.37
N CYS A 145 -14.34 -0.08 17.75
CA CYS A 145 -13.40 -0.02 18.87
C CYS A 145 -14.16 -0.05 20.20
N ASP A 146 -13.46 -0.36 21.26
CA ASP A 146 -14.02 -0.31 22.62
C ASP A 146 -14.37 1.13 23.00
N GLU A 147 -15.32 1.32 23.95
CA GLU A 147 -15.71 2.66 24.42
C GLU A 147 -14.53 3.39 25.07
N GLU A 148 -13.68 2.67 25.79
CA GLU A 148 -12.46 3.19 26.40
C GLU A 148 -11.24 2.76 25.56
N THR A 149 -10.75 3.64 24.71
CA THR A 149 -9.55 3.40 23.90
C THR A 149 -8.32 3.95 24.60
N ILE A 150 -7.22 3.18 24.57
CA ILE A 150 -5.95 3.55 25.22
C ILE A 150 -4.99 4.30 24.30
N GLY A 151 -5.31 4.45 23.01
CA GLY A 151 -4.48 5.17 22.06
C GLY A 151 -5.16 5.35 20.71
N THR A 152 -4.62 6.24 19.90
CA THR A 152 -5.15 6.54 18.57
C THR A 152 -4.12 6.28 17.48
N ILE A 153 -4.53 5.55 16.46
CA ILE A 153 -3.74 5.27 15.26
C ILE A 153 -4.27 6.13 14.12
N TYR A 154 -3.43 6.99 13.58
CA TYR A 154 -3.72 7.80 12.40
C TYR A 154 -3.29 7.04 11.15
N ALA A 155 -4.23 6.48 10.42
CA ALA A 155 -3.97 5.74 9.19
C ALA A 155 -4.12 6.65 7.96
N ASP A 156 -3.01 6.95 7.32
CA ASP A 156 -2.96 7.65 6.03
C ASP A 156 -3.03 6.61 4.90
N ALA A 157 -4.25 6.40 4.39
CA ALA A 157 -4.55 5.35 3.43
C ALA A 157 -4.62 5.94 2.01
N SER A 158 -3.80 5.42 1.12
CA SER A 158 -3.78 5.79 -0.30
C SER A 158 -3.96 4.54 -1.15
N CYS A 159 -5.07 4.45 -1.87
CA CYS A 159 -5.35 3.33 -2.74
C CYS A 159 -5.69 3.83 -4.15
N SER A 160 -5.09 3.20 -5.18
CA SER A 160 -5.36 3.55 -6.58
C SER A 160 -6.42 2.64 -7.20
N PHE A 161 -6.19 1.33 -7.17
CA PHE A 161 -7.14 0.32 -7.68
C PHE A 161 -7.20 -0.86 -6.70
N GLY A 162 -8.28 -0.94 -5.92
CA GLY A 162 -8.45 -2.01 -4.94
C GLY A 162 -9.13 -1.55 -3.66
N GLU A 163 -8.83 -2.21 -2.55
CA GLU A 163 -9.44 -1.90 -1.26
C GLU A 163 -8.40 -1.92 -0.13
N ILE A 164 -8.53 -0.97 0.80
CA ILE A 164 -7.85 -1.02 2.09
C ILE A 164 -8.92 -1.26 3.15
N SER A 165 -8.88 -2.42 3.81
CA SER A 165 -9.83 -2.82 4.85
C SER A 165 -9.16 -2.82 6.21
N ILE A 166 -9.70 -2.04 7.15
CA ILE A 166 -9.24 -2.03 8.54
C ILE A 166 -10.26 -2.82 9.36
N ARG A 167 -9.80 -3.84 10.07
CA ARG A 167 -10.66 -4.72 10.88
C ARG A 167 -10.26 -4.66 12.33
N TYR A 168 -11.24 -4.40 13.20
CA TYR A 168 -11.09 -4.56 14.64
C TYR A 168 -11.20 -6.03 15.04
N ILE A 169 -10.28 -6.48 15.90
CA ILE A 169 -10.17 -7.86 16.40
C ILE A 169 -10.13 -7.88 17.92
#